data_8715606dfa65594205d76a84794914fc
#
_entry.id   8715606dfa65594205d76a84794914fc
#
_cell.length_a   1.000
_cell.length_b   1.000
_cell.length_c   1.000
_cell.angle_alpha   90.00
_cell.angle_beta   90.00
_cell.angle_gamma   90.00
#
_symmetry.space_group_name_H-M   'P 1'
#
loop_
_entity.id
_entity.type
_entity.pdbx_description
1 polymer ?
#
loop_
_entity_poly.entity_id
_entity_poly.type
_entity_poly.pdbx_seq_one_letter_code
_entity_poly.pdbx_strand_id
1 'polypeptide(L)'
;HDLEEVREHTDRVTVLRGQSHDAMTAADVVVLASGTATLEAMLLKKPMVITYRLPALTAYLVRKKLLLPWIGLPNILARDFVVPERVQEAATPENLANDALAWLDDAARRDAAIETFRGMHLSLRQNASARIAEALRPYLMGTA
;
A
#
# COMPACT_ATOMS: atom_id res chain seq x y z
N HIS A 1 -7.34 17.72 -13.91
CA HIS A 1 -7.92 17.42 -15.23
C HIS A 1 -8.66 16.08 -15.18
N ASP A 2 -8.03 15.04 -14.68
CA ASP A 2 -8.55 13.67 -14.78
C ASP A 2 -9.78 13.36 -13.90
N LEU A 3 -10.04 14.13 -12.85
CA LEU A 3 -11.14 13.86 -11.92
C LEU A 3 -12.51 14.36 -12.42
N GLU A 4 -12.54 15.38 -13.27
CA GLU A 4 -13.77 15.85 -13.90
C GLU A 4 -14.21 14.90 -15.02
N GLU A 5 -13.25 14.38 -15.79
CA GLU A 5 -13.48 13.39 -16.84
C GLU A 5 -14.09 12.09 -16.28
N VAL A 6 -13.65 11.65 -15.08
CA VAL A 6 -14.21 10.47 -14.42
C VAL A 6 -15.66 10.72 -13.98
N ARG A 7 -16.02 11.93 -13.54
CA ARG A 7 -17.39 12.29 -13.14
C ARG A 7 -18.37 12.31 -14.30
N GLU A 8 -17.91 12.66 -15.50
CA GLU A 8 -18.75 12.70 -16.68
C GLU A 8 -19.16 11.31 -17.19
N HIS A 9 -18.43 10.26 -16.78
CA HIS A 9 -18.64 8.91 -17.32
C HIS A 9 -19.48 7.98 -16.42
N THR A 10 -19.78 8.35 -15.16
CA THR A 10 -20.62 7.49 -14.31
C THR A 10 -21.17 8.17 -13.06
N ASP A 11 -22.47 8.06 -12.85
CA ASP A 11 -23.18 8.46 -11.62
C ASP A 11 -22.79 7.62 -10.38
N ARG A 12 -21.96 6.59 -10.58
CA ARG A 12 -21.54 5.66 -9.53
C ARG A 12 -20.22 6.04 -8.86
N VAL A 13 -19.55 7.10 -9.30
CA VAL A 13 -18.27 7.54 -8.76
C VAL A 13 -18.47 8.75 -7.84
N THR A 14 -18.02 8.61 -6.60
CA THR A 14 -17.95 9.70 -5.62
C THR A 14 -16.52 10.19 -5.51
N VAL A 15 -16.27 11.46 -5.80
CA VAL A 15 -14.95 12.08 -5.66
C VAL A 15 -14.83 12.74 -4.29
N LEU A 16 -13.88 12.25 -3.47
CA LEU A 16 -13.54 12.80 -2.17
C LEU A 16 -12.17 13.52 -2.25
N ARG A 17 -12.08 14.74 -1.71
CA ARG A 17 -10.83 15.51 -1.69
C ARG A 17 -10.35 15.68 -0.25
N GLY A 18 -9.08 15.34 0.01
CA GLY A 18 -8.49 15.46 1.34
C GLY A 18 -9.03 14.48 2.39
N GLN A 19 -9.80 13.47 1.97
CA GLN A 19 -10.47 12.50 2.83
C GLN A 19 -10.01 11.06 2.52
N SER A 20 -8.75 10.87 2.16
CA SER A 20 -8.21 9.55 1.76
C SER A 20 -8.32 8.50 2.86
N HIS A 21 -8.10 8.90 4.11
CA HIS A 21 -8.21 8.00 5.26
C HIS A 21 -9.65 7.52 5.47
N ASP A 22 -10.63 8.42 5.38
CA ASP A 22 -12.04 8.08 5.53
C ASP A 22 -12.51 7.20 4.37
N ALA A 23 -12.08 7.52 3.15
CA ALA A 23 -12.35 6.71 1.96
C ALA A 23 -11.79 5.29 2.10
N MET A 24 -10.53 5.16 2.53
CA MET A 24 -9.92 3.85 2.80
C MET A 24 -10.63 3.10 3.92
N THR A 25 -11.05 3.81 4.98
CA THR A 25 -11.76 3.19 6.10
C THR A 25 -13.13 2.65 5.68
N ALA A 26 -13.84 3.33 4.80
CA ALA A 26 -15.13 2.91 4.29
C ALA A 26 -15.06 1.83 3.20
N ALA A 27 -13.94 1.70 2.49
CA ALA A 27 -13.80 0.79 1.38
C ALA A 27 -13.71 -0.69 1.82
N ASP A 28 -14.24 -1.60 1.01
CA ASP A 28 -14.03 -3.05 1.15
C ASP A 28 -12.70 -3.48 0.54
N VAL A 29 -12.30 -2.87 -0.57
CA VAL A 29 -11.02 -3.09 -1.26
C VAL A 29 -10.47 -1.74 -1.71
N VAL A 30 -9.17 -1.57 -1.65
CA VAL A 30 -8.48 -0.33 -2.04
C VAL A 30 -7.53 -0.59 -3.21
N VAL A 31 -7.61 0.22 -4.26
CA VAL A 31 -6.63 0.25 -5.34
C VAL A 31 -5.81 1.53 -5.18
N LEU A 32 -4.48 1.41 -5.05
CA LEU A 32 -3.63 2.56 -4.74
C LEU A 32 -2.25 2.44 -5.38
N ALA A 33 -1.63 3.59 -5.57
CA ALA A 33 -0.24 3.64 -6.01
C ALA A 33 0.71 3.21 -4.89
N SER A 34 1.85 2.62 -5.25
CA SER A 34 2.90 2.29 -4.28
C SER A 34 3.40 3.55 -3.56
N GLY A 35 3.57 3.45 -2.24
CA GLY A 35 4.01 4.55 -1.37
C GLY A 35 3.51 4.35 0.06
N THR A 36 3.56 5.41 0.87
CA THR A 36 3.11 5.39 2.28
C THR A 36 1.64 5.04 2.44
N ALA A 37 0.79 5.34 1.46
CA ALA A 37 -0.62 4.96 1.45
C ALA A 37 -0.84 3.43 1.55
N THR A 38 0.11 2.62 1.07
CA THR A 38 0.04 1.16 1.21
C THR A 38 0.22 0.72 2.67
N LEU A 39 1.03 1.45 3.44
CA LEU A 39 1.17 1.22 4.88
C LEU A 39 -0.10 1.63 5.63
N GLU A 40 -0.70 2.77 5.26
CA GLU A 40 -1.96 3.23 5.86
C GLU A 40 -3.08 2.22 5.64
N ALA A 41 -3.27 1.76 4.41
CA ALA A 41 -4.26 0.74 4.07
C ALA A 41 -4.02 -0.58 4.85
N MET A 42 -2.76 -1.01 4.99
CA MET A 42 -2.38 -2.17 5.80
C MET A 42 -2.72 -1.96 7.29
N LEU A 43 -2.45 -0.78 7.85
CA LEU A 43 -2.78 -0.45 9.24
C LEU A 43 -4.29 -0.38 9.47
N LEU A 44 -5.07 -0.01 8.46
CA LEU A 44 -6.54 -0.07 8.43
C LEU A 44 -7.09 -1.49 8.15
N LYS A 45 -6.21 -2.48 7.88
CA LYS A 45 -6.57 -3.87 7.55
C LYS A 45 -7.42 -3.98 6.30
N LYS A 46 -7.15 -3.13 5.31
CA LYS A 46 -7.89 -3.13 4.05
C LYS A 46 -7.20 -4.01 3.01
N PRO A 47 -7.92 -4.98 2.43
CA PRO A 47 -7.47 -5.66 1.23
C PRO A 47 -7.15 -4.63 0.15
N MET A 48 -6.04 -4.83 -0.56
CA MET A 48 -5.60 -3.82 -1.51
C MET A 48 -4.97 -4.43 -2.75
N VAL A 49 -4.99 -3.64 -3.83
CA VAL A 49 -4.23 -3.87 -5.05
C VAL A 49 -3.26 -2.69 -5.20
N ILE A 50 -1.98 -3.00 -5.31
CA ILE A 50 -0.93 -1.98 -5.46
C ILE A 50 -0.60 -1.85 -6.93
N THR A 51 -0.62 -0.63 -7.45
CA THR A 51 -0.21 -0.33 -8.82
C THR A 51 0.89 0.70 -8.85
N TYR A 52 1.77 0.61 -9.84
CA TYR A 52 2.81 1.60 -10.03
C TYR A 52 3.27 1.66 -11.48
N ARG A 53 3.31 2.87 -12.04
CA ARG A 53 3.77 3.10 -13.39
C ARG A 53 4.77 4.26 -13.43
N LEU A 54 5.93 4.01 -13.99
CA LEU A 54 7.00 4.98 -14.20
C LEU A 54 7.20 5.22 -15.69
N PRO A 55 7.74 6.39 -16.08
CA PRO A 55 8.24 6.59 -17.43
C PRO A 55 9.25 5.48 -17.81
N ALA A 56 9.20 5.01 -19.05
CA ALA A 56 9.93 3.82 -19.51
C ALA A 56 11.44 3.85 -19.18
N LEU A 57 12.09 5.00 -19.38
CA LEU A 57 13.51 5.17 -19.08
C LEU A 57 13.80 5.01 -17.56
N THR A 58 12.97 5.62 -16.73
CA THR A 58 13.09 5.52 -15.26
C THR A 58 12.83 4.08 -14.81
N ALA A 59 11.81 3.43 -15.36
CA ALA A 59 11.49 2.04 -15.06
C ALA A 59 12.66 1.10 -15.38
N TYR A 60 13.30 1.29 -16.53
CA TYR A 60 14.48 0.52 -16.93
C TYR A 60 15.65 0.67 -15.94
N LEU A 61 15.94 1.90 -15.50
CA LEU A 61 17.01 2.19 -14.54
C LEU A 61 16.71 1.63 -13.15
N VAL A 62 15.45 1.80 -12.69
CA VAL A 62 15.00 1.29 -11.38
C VAL A 62 15.02 -0.23 -11.36
N ARG A 63 14.54 -0.89 -12.42
CA ARG A 63 14.51 -2.36 -12.52
C ARG A 63 15.89 -3.01 -12.34
N LYS A 64 16.97 -2.33 -12.82
CA LYS A 64 18.35 -2.80 -12.62
C LYS A 64 18.86 -2.63 -11.19
N LYS A 65 18.24 -1.77 -10.38
CA LYS A 65 18.67 -1.45 -9.01
C LYS A 65 17.72 -2.03 -7.94
N LEU A 66 16.58 -2.59 -8.35
CA LEU A 66 15.67 -3.25 -7.41
C LEU A 66 16.34 -4.48 -6.81
N LEU A 67 16.55 -4.44 -5.50
CA LEU A 67 17.11 -5.54 -4.70
C LEU A 67 16.02 -6.51 -4.21
N LEU A 68 14.76 -6.11 -4.28
CA LEU A 68 13.61 -6.87 -3.80
C LEU A 68 12.60 -7.06 -4.94
N PRO A 69 11.88 -8.18 -4.96
CA PRO A 69 10.83 -8.42 -5.95
C PRO A 69 9.53 -7.64 -5.66
N TRP A 70 9.44 -6.95 -4.52
CA TRP A 70 8.27 -6.22 -4.05
C TRP A 70 8.47 -4.72 -4.09
N ILE A 71 7.39 -3.96 -4.32
CA ILE A 71 7.39 -2.50 -4.31
C ILE A 71 6.49 -1.90 -3.23
N GLY A 72 5.49 -2.64 -2.77
CA GLY A 72 4.56 -2.23 -1.72
C GLY A 72 5.07 -2.57 -0.32
N LEU A 73 4.89 -1.64 0.61
CA LEU A 73 5.34 -1.84 1.99
C LEU A 73 4.76 -3.10 2.65
N PRO A 74 3.49 -3.51 2.46
CA PRO A 74 2.99 -4.76 3.03
C PRO A 74 3.79 -5.98 2.59
N ASN A 75 4.07 -6.11 1.29
CA ASN A 75 4.83 -7.24 0.75
C ASN A 75 6.31 -7.21 1.19
N ILE A 76 6.91 -6.02 1.24
CA ILE A 76 8.29 -5.83 1.75
C ILE A 76 8.39 -6.25 3.22
N LEU A 77 7.43 -5.85 4.05
CA LEU A 77 7.40 -6.20 5.48
C LEU A 77 7.14 -7.69 5.69
N ALA A 78 6.24 -8.28 4.90
CA ALA A 78 5.96 -9.71 4.93
C ALA A 78 7.10 -10.56 4.38
N ARG A 79 7.93 -9.99 3.50
CA ARG A 79 8.88 -10.72 2.62
C ARG A 79 8.19 -11.76 1.76
N ASP A 80 6.94 -11.46 1.36
CA ASP A 80 6.08 -12.33 0.56
C ASP A 80 5.02 -11.49 -0.18
N PHE A 81 4.37 -12.06 -1.19
CA PHE A 81 3.24 -11.46 -1.89
C PHE A 81 1.93 -11.66 -1.12
N VAL A 82 1.70 -10.82 -0.12
CA VAL A 82 0.42 -10.79 0.64
C VAL A 82 -0.68 -10.10 -0.16
N VAL A 83 -0.31 -9.11 -0.95
CA VAL A 83 -1.22 -8.36 -1.82
C VAL A 83 -0.72 -8.33 -3.26
N PRO A 84 -1.60 -8.28 -4.27
CA PRO A 84 -1.19 -8.18 -5.66
C PRO A 84 -0.52 -6.82 -5.95
N GLU A 85 0.55 -6.87 -6.74
CA GLU A 85 1.24 -5.70 -7.27
C GLU A 85 1.20 -5.73 -8.80
N ARG A 86 0.69 -4.67 -9.41
CA ARG A 86 0.63 -4.49 -10.87
C ARG A 86 1.52 -3.33 -11.27
N VAL A 87 2.64 -3.66 -11.89
CA VAL A 87 3.73 -2.71 -12.19
C VAL A 87 3.90 -2.59 -13.69
N GLN A 88 4.09 -1.38 -14.19
CA GLN A 88 4.39 -1.08 -15.59
C GLN A 88 3.33 -1.65 -16.55
N GLU A 89 3.72 -2.58 -17.40
CA GLU A 89 2.86 -3.20 -18.42
C GLU A 89 1.73 -4.03 -17.81
N ALA A 90 1.91 -4.54 -16.59
CA ALA A 90 0.89 -5.27 -15.86
C ALA A 90 -0.15 -4.36 -15.19
N ALA A 91 0.10 -3.05 -15.11
CA ALA A 91 -0.82 -2.06 -14.55
C ALA A 91 -1.89 -1.68 -15.60
N THR A 92 -2.75 -2.62 -15.94
CA THR A 92 -3.89 -2.40 -16.86
C THR A 92 -5.21 -2.34 -16.10
N PRO A 93 -6.22 -1.64 -16.61
CA PRO A 93 -7.54 -1.58 -15.99
C PRO A 93 -8.13 -2.97 -15.72
N GLU A 94 -7.96 -3.90 -16.65
CA GLU A 94 -8.48 -5.26 -16.57
C GLU A 94 -7.81 -6.04 -15.42
N ASN A 95 -6.47 -5.95 -15.31
CA ASN A 95 -5.74 -6.63 -14.23
C ASN A 95 -6.10 -6.05 -12.86
N LEU A 96 -6.21 -4.73 -12.74
CA LEU A 96 -6.59 -4.08 -11.50
C LEU A 96 -8.02 -4.45 -11.08
N ALA A 97 -8.95 -4.48 -12.03
CA ALA A 97 -10.33 -4.89 -11.79
C ALA A 97 -10.42 -6.36 -11.36
N ASN A 98 -9.73 -7.25 -12.07
CA ASN A 98 -9.72 -8.68 -11.73
C ASN A 98 -9.15 -8.94 -10.32
N ASP A 99 -8.06 -8.25 -9.94
CA ASP A 99 -7.49 -8.39 -8.60
C ASP A 99 -8.43 -7.83 -7.52
N ALA A 100 -9.11 -6.71 -7.79
CA ALA A 100 -10.07 -6.13 -6.87
C ALA A 100 -11.30 -7.05 -6.69
N LEU A 101 -11.83 -7.61 -7.77
CA LEU A 101 -12.92 -8.57 -7.73
C LEU A 101 -12.51 -9.85 -6.98
N ALA A 102 -11.30 -10.37 -7.21
CA ALA A 102 -10.79 -11.52 -6.49
C ALA A 102 -10.73 -11.30 -4.96
N TRP A 103 -10.50 -10.06 -4.51
CA TRP A 103 -10.61 -9.70 -3.08
C TRP A 103 -12.07 -9.71 -2.60
N LEU A 104 -13.03 -9.25 -3.41
CA LEU A 104 -14.44 -9.21 -3.04
C LEU A 104 -15.06 -10.60 -2.99
N ASP A 105 -14.63 -11.51 -3.87
CA ASP A 105 -15.20 -12.85 -4.02
C ASP A 105 -14.63 -13.88 -3.05
N ASP A 106 -13.38 -13.70 -2.57
CA ASP A 106 -12.70 -14.65 -1.70
C ASP A 106 -12.57 -14.13 -0.26
N ALA A 107 -13.54 -14.48 0.57
CA ALA A 107 -13.55 -14.11 1.99
C ALA A 107 -12.37 -14.73 2.77
N ALA A 108 -12.02 -15.98 2.48
CA ALA A 108 -10.94 -16.67 3.19
C ALA A 108 -9.58 -16.01 2.90
N ARG A 109 -9.35 -15.60 1.65
CA ARG A 109 -8.17 -14.83 1.26
C ARG A 109 -8.11 -13.48 1.97
N ARG A 110 -9.25 -12.76 2.05
CA ARG A 110 -9.33 -11.49 2.78
C ARG A 110 -8.96 -11.66 4.25
N ASP A 111 -9.54 -12.64 4.90
CA ASP A 111 -9.33 -12.90 6.33
C ASP A 111 -7.85 -13.25 6.61
N ALA A 112 -7.23 -14.06 5.77
CA ALA A 112 -5.81 -14.39 5.87
C ALA A 112 -4.91 -13.15 5.73
N ALA A 113 -5.21 -12.26 4.77
CA ALA A 113 -4.46 -11.03 4.59
C ALA A 113 -4.65 -10.07 5.77
N ILE A 114 -5.88 -9.93 6.28
CA ILE A 114 -6.20 -9.10 7.46
C ILE A 114 -5.43 -9.60 8.69
N GLU A 115 -5.36 -10.90 8.90
CA GLU A 115 -4.61 -11.47 10.02
C GLU A 115 -3.10 -11.22 9.88
N THR A 116 -2.57 -11.34 8.67
CA THR A 116 -1.19 -10.97 8.38
C THR A 116 -0.93 -9.48 8.69
N PHE A 117 -1.85 -8.60 8.29
CA PHE A 117 -1.76 -7.16 8.61
C PHE A 117 -1.86 -6.86 10.11
N ARG A 118 -2.64 -7.63 10.86
CA ARG A 118 -2.67 -7.52 12.33
C ARG A 118 -1.33 -7.86 12.95
N GLY A 119 -0.71 -8.95 12.53
CA GLY A 119 0.62 -9.35 12.98
C GLY A 119 1.67 -8.28 12.69
N MET A 120 1.68 -7.74 11.46
CA MET A 120 2.58 -6.64 11.09
C MET A 120 2.33 -5.38 11.92
N HIS A 121 1.06 -4.99 12.10
CA HIS A 121 0.72 -3.81 12.91
C HIS A 121 1.26 -3.94 14.34
N LEU A 122 1.10 -5.11 14.97
CA LEU A 122 1.63 -5.36 16.32
C LEU A 122 3.15 -5.30 16.35
N SER A 123 3.83 -5.82 15.35
CA SER A 123 5.30 -5.77 15.23
C SER A 123 5.83 -4.34 15.05
N LEU A 124 5.08 -3.47 14.38
CA LEU A 124 5.43 -2.07 14.18
C LEU A 124 5.13 -1.18 15.39
N ARG A 125 4.28 -1.63 16.32
CA ARG A 125 3.90 -0.89 17.53
C ARG A 125 5.01 -0.97 18.59
N GLN A 126 6.13 -0.30 18.39
CA GLN A 126 7.32 -0.43 19.21
C GLN A 126 7.71 0.84 19.98
N ASN A 127 6.82 1.77 20.22
CA ASN A 127 7.15 3.06 20.89
C ASN A 127 8.43 3.70 20.34
N ALA A 128 8.44 3.94 19.01
CA ALA A 128 9.62 4.38 18.27
C ALA A 128 10.25 5.64 18.88
N SER A 129 9.45 6.59 19.38
CA SER A 129 9.93 7.82 20.01
C SER A 129 10.78 7.56 21.24
N ALA A 130 10.36 6.64 22.13
CA ALA A 130 11.14 6.31 23.33
C ALA A 130 12.44 5.59 22.96
N ARG A 131 12.40 4.66 21.99
CA ARG A 131 13.59 3.95 21.51
C ARG A 131 14.60 4.89 20.84
N ILE A 132 14.12 5.85 20.05
CA ILE A 132 14.97 6.89 19.42
C ILE A 132 15.60 7.75 20.51
N ALA A 133 14.83 8.23 21.50
CA ALA A 133 15.35 9.04 22.59
C ALA A 133 16.42 8.27 23.39
N GLU A 134 16.21 7.00 23.65
CA GLU A 134 17.20 6.16 24.33
C GLU A 134 18.46 5.94 23.49
N ALA A 135 18.33 5.68 22.20
CA ALA A 135 19.46 5.52 21.29
C ALA A 135 20.28 6.81 21.13
N LEU A 136 19.65 7.98 21.25
CA LEU A 136 20.34 9.28 21.16
C LEU A 136 20.96 9.73 22.49
N ARG A 137 20.54 9.17 23.63
CA ARG A 137 21.01 9.56 24.96
C ARG A 137 22.53 9.58 25.10
N PRO A 138 23.32 8.57 24.65
CA PRO A 138 24.80 8.60 24.76
C PRO A 138 25.43 9.78 24.03
N TYR A 139 24.88 10.14 22.88
CA TYR A 139 25.39 11.26 22.05
C TYR A 139 25.05 12.63 22.65
N LEU A 140 23.92 12.74 23.33
CA LEU A 140 23.48 13.98 23.96
C LEU A 140 24.16 14.24 25.31
N MET A 141 24.58 13.17 26.00
CA MET A 141 25.22 13.28 27.32
C MET A 141 26.75 13.22 27.27
N GLY A 142 27.36 13.20 26.09
CA GLY A 142 28.80 13.26 25.90
C GLY A 142 29.56 12.00 26.41
N THR A 143 28.90 10.86 26.50
CA THR A 143 29.47 9.57 26.98
C THR A 143 29.74 8.60 25.84
N ALA A 144 29.86 9.12 24.58
CA ALA A 144 30.26 8.31 23.43
C ALA A 144 31.74 8.50 23.10
#